data_277555e1678c1311d97dd1fe4f4654a6
#
_entry.id   277555e1678c1311d97dd1fe4f4654a6
#
_cell.length_a   1.000
_cell.length_b   1.000
_cell.length_c   1.000
_cell.angle_alpha   90.00
_cell.angle_beta   90.00
_cell.angle_gamma   90.00
#
_symmetry.space_group_name_H-M   'P 1'
#
loop_
_entity.id
_entity.type
_entity.pdbx_description
1 polymer ?
#
loop_
_entity_poly.entity_id
_entity_poly.type
_entity_poly.pdbx_seq_one_letter_code
_entity_poly.pdbx_strand_id
1 'polypeptide(L)'
;MMGASNASRRANASRRAKAAYRDSEHRERLLEAGARLFALHGIAGVSVAEVIAQADLSRATFYGFFANKNELAAAILLPVFDAGQAALAKLEGLPPHKAADGLIDTYLDLWQTHKNALLLTGIIDSEVFPYIASQHHAFNAALLKILQVIESGDLLRNNSAELTLEVLAKTGIPLLRIYNNHDHMERLYRESMLALTIKV
;
A
#
# COMPACT_ATOMS: atom_id res chain seq x y z
N MET A 1 17.98 -41.07 -31.51
CA MET A 1 17.49 -39.71 -31.85
C MET A 1 16.78 -38.98 -30.71
N MET A 2 17.09 -39.19 -29.42
CA MET A 2 16.39 -38.54 -28.27
C MET A 2 17.11 -37.34 -27.66
N GLY A 3 18.34 -37.00 -28.05
CA GLY A 3 19.13 -35.94 -27.40
C GLY A 3 18.83 -34.49 -27.83
N ALA A 4 18.43 -34.29 -29.08
CA ALA A 4 18.19 -32.93 -29.62
C ALA A 4 16.94 -32.22 -29.05
N SER A 5 15.90 -32.96 -28.69
CA SER A 5 14.65 -32.45 -28.12
C SER A 5 14.83 -31.87 -26.72
N ASN A 6 15.73 -32.44 -25.90
CA ASN A 6 15.92 -32.03 -24.51
C ASN A 6 16.77 -30.75 -24.41
N ALA A 7 17.79 -30.59 -25.25
CA ALA A 7 18.61 -29.38 -25.33
C ALA A 7 17.78 -28.17 -25.82
N SER A 8 16.92 -28.35 -26.82
CA SER A 8 16.04 -27.30 -27.33
C SER A 8 15.00 -26.88 -26.30
N ARG A 9 14.43 -27.80 -25.53
CA ARG A 9 13.49 -27.48 -24.42
C ARG A 9 14.17 -26.67 -23.31
N ARG A 10 15.40 -27.05 -22.92
CA ARG A 10 16.19 -26.33 -21.92
C ARG A 10 16.56 -24.90 -22.39
N ALA A 11 16.95 -24.73 -23.65
CA ALA A 11 17.25 -23.43 -24.23
C ALA A 11 16.02 -22.53 -24.27
N ASN A 12 14.84 -23.07 -24.63
CA ASN A 12 13.58 -22.31 -24.62
C ASN A 12 13.12 -21.95 -23.20
N ALA A 13 13.28 -22.85 -22.23
CA ALA A 13 12.98 -22.56 -20.82
C ALA A 13 13.88 -21.43 -20.28
N SER A 14 15.19 -21.48 -20.59
CA SER A 14 16.13 -20.42 -20.20
C SER A 14 15.81 -19.07 -20.82
N ARG A 15 15.43 -19.02 -22.11
CA ARG A 15 15.00 -17.78 -22.78
C ARG A 15 13.73 -17.20 -22.17
N ARG A 16 12.74 -18.04 -21.85
CA ARG A 16 11.49 -17.62 -21.18
C ARG A 16 11.76 -17.07 -19.77
N ALA A 17 12.62 -17.75 -18.99
CA ALA A 17 13.00 -17.28 -17.66
C ALA A 17 13.71 -15.91 -17.73
N LYS A 18 14.61 -15.71 -18.69
CA LYS A 18 15.32 -14.44 -18.92
C LYS A 18 14.37 -13.32 -19.36
N ALA A 19 13.39 -13.63 -20.21
CA ALA A 19 12.35 -12.66 -20.62
C ALA A 19 11.47 -12.27 -19.42
N ALA A 20 10.97 -13.25 -18.65
CA ALA A 20 10.16 -12.99 -17.47
C ALA A 20 10.91 -12.17 -16.40
N TYR A 21 12.19 -12.45 -16.17
CA TYR A 21 13.03 -11.65 -15.26
C TYR A 21 13.16 -10.19 -15.72
N ARG A 22 13.44 -9.96 -17.01
CA ARG A 22 13.53 -8.62 -17.58
C ARG A 22 12.20 -7.88 -17.50
N ASP A 23 11.10 -8.55 -17.75
CA ASP A 23 9.76 -7.95 -17.66
C ASP A 23 9.43 -7.57 -16.21
N SER A 24 9.81 -8.38 -15.22
CA SER A 24 9.70 -8.04 -13.80
C SER A 24 10.53 -6.80 -13.45
N GLU A 25 11.79 -6.75 -13.88
CA GLU A 25 12.68 -5.60 -13.67
C GLU A 25 12.12 -4.31 -14.29
N HIS A 26 11.62 -4.37 -15.53
CA HIS A 26 11.02 -3.21 -16.20
C HIS A 26 9.76 -2.73 -15.46
N ARG A 27 8.93 -3.66 -14.99
CA ARG A 27 7.73 -3.33 -14.23
C ARG A 27 8.08 -2.65 -12.91
N GLU A 28 9.07 -3.15 -12.17
CA GLU A 28 9.55 -2.55 -10.92
C GLU A 28 10.08 -1.13 -11.14
N ARG A 29 10.89 -0.90 -12.17
CA ARG A 29 11.40 0.43 -12.53
C ARG A 29 10.27 1.42 -12.81
N LEU A 30 9.20 1.01 -13.49
CA LEU A 30 8.01 1.85 -13.71
C LEU A 30 7.27 2.15 -12.40
N LEU A 31 7.11 1.17 -11.52
CA LEU A 31 6.46 1.35 -10.22
C LEU A 31 7.26 2.31 -9.32
N GLU A 32 8.58 2.16 -9.26
CA GLU A 32 9.46 3.04 -8.48
C GLU A 32 9.46 4.48 -9.02
N ALA A 33 9.60 4.64 -10.35
CA ALA A 33 9.57 5.95 -11.00
C ALA A 33 8.23 6.64 -10.79
N GLY A 34 7.12 5.92 -10.98
CA GLY A 34 5.78 6.41 -10.75
C GLY A 34 5.55 6.80 -9.29
N ALA A 35 5.89 5.94 -8.34
CA ALA A 35 5.73 6.20 -6.91
C ALA A 35 6.47 7.47 -6.49
N ARG A 36 7.70 7.66 -6.96
CA ARG A 36 8.51 8.85 -6.66
C ARG A 36 7.91 10.13 -7.24
N LEU A 37 7.57 10.12 -8.53
CA LEU A 37 7.03 11.28 -9.22
C LEU A 37 5.66 11.67 -8.67
N PHE A 38 4.77 10.70 -8.46
CA PHE A 38 3.44 10.95 -7.90
C PHE A 38 3.50 11.48 -6.47
N ALA A 39 4.42 11.00 -5.64
CA ALA A 39 4.60 11.51 -4.28
C ALA A 39 5.07 12.99 -4.26
N LEU A 40 5.85 13.42 -5.27
CA LEU A 40 6.38 14.79 -5.36
C LEU A 40 5.40 15.77 -6.01
N HIS A 41 4.70 15.33 -7.07
CA HIS A 41 3.95 16.23 -7.95
C HIS A 41 2.45 15.94 -8.02
N GLY A 42 1.98 14.91 -7.30
CA GLY A 42 0.62 14.39 -7.42
C GLY A 42 0.42 13.58 -8.70
N ILE A 43 -0.60 12.71 -8.72
CA ILE A 43 -0.88 11.86 -9.89
C ILE A 43 -1.31 12.72 -11.10
N ALA A 44 -2.15 13.73 -10.87
CA ALA A 44 -2.60 14.65 -11.92
C ALA A 44 -1.44 15.42 -12.57
N GLY A 45 -0.47 15.87 -11.78
CA GLY A 45 0.66 16.68 -12.21
C GLY A 45 1.75 15.94 -13.00
N VAL A 46 1.67 14.59 -13.10
CA VAL A 46 2.69 13.76 -13.76
C VAL A 46 2.18 13.19 -15.07
N SER A 47 2.98 13.28 -16.12
CA SER A 47 2.72 12.65 -17.42
C SER A 47 3.34 11.25 -17.53
N VAL A 48 2.78 10.41 -18.41
CA VAL A 48 3.40 9.10 -18.75
C VAL A 48 4.80 9.28 -19.32
N ALA A 49 5.06 10.37 -20.06
CA ALA A 49 6.37 10.64 -20.63
C ALA A 49 7.45 10.87 -19.56
N GLU A 50 7.12 11.58 -18.47
CA GLU A 50 8.02 11.78 -17.33
C GLU A 50 8.33 10.47 -16.60
N VAL A 51 7.31 9.60 -16.41
CA VAL A 51 7.52 8.27 -15.81
C VAL A 51 8.47 7.43 -16.67
N ILE A 52 8.25 7.39 -17.98
CA ILE A 52 9.09 6.66 -18.94
C ILE A 52 10.53 7.16 -18.91
N ALA A 53 10.72 8.49 -18.93
CA ALA A 53 12.04 9.11 -18.87
C ALA A 53 12.74 8.78 -17.54
N GLN A 54 12.04 8.89 -16.40
CA GLN A 54 12.58 8.56 -15.09
C GLN A 54 12.93 7.07 -14.94
N ALA A 55 12.11 6.19 -15.54
CA ALA A 55 12.37 4.75 -15.54
C ALA A 55 13.43 4.31 -16.56
N ASP A 56 13.87 5.20 -17.45
CA ASP A 56 14.77 4.90 -18.58
C ASP A 56 14.26 3.69 -19.40
N LEU A 57 13.01 3.76 -19.83
CA LEU A 57 12.33 2.72 -20.59
C LEU A 57 11.68 3.29 -21.84
N SER A 58 11.23 2.42 -22.75
CA SER A 58 10.52 2.82 -23.95
C SER A 58 9.02 3.04 -23.68
N ARG A 59 8.39 3.86 -24.54
CA ARG A 59 6.92 4.04 -24.53
C ARG A 59 6.19 2.71 -24.75
N ALA A 60 6.70 1.86 -25.64
CA ALA A 60 6.13 0.54 -25.90
C ALA A 60 6.20 -0.36 -24.66
N THR A 61 7.30 -0.28 -23.87
CA THR A 61 7.45 -1.01 -22.62
C THR A 61 6.41 -0.57 -21.60
N PHE A 62 6.18 0.74 -21.42
CA PHE A 62 5.16 1.25 -20.50
C PHE A 62 3.77 0.71 -20.86
N TYR A 63 3.34 0.88 -22.13
CA TYR A 63 2.02 0.44 -22.57
C TYR A 63 1.87 -1.09 -22.67
N GLY A 64 2.96 -1.84 -22.58
CA GLY A 64 2.95 -3.29 -22.38
C GLY A 64 2.52 -3.71 -20.95
N PHE A 65 2.70 -2.83 -19.95
CA PHE A 65 2.35 -3.10 -18.55
C PHE A 65 1.12 -2.34 -18.07
N PHE A 66 0.93 -1.10 -18.50
CA PHE A 66 -0.10 -0.19 -17.98
C PHE A 66 -0.78 0.57 -19.12
N ALA A 67 -2.10 0.57 -19.15
CA ALA A 67 -2.88 1.30 -20.18
C ALA A 67 -2.74 2.83 -20.00
N ASN A 68 -2.55 3.30 -18.77
CA ASN A 68 -2.43 4.72 -18.42
C ASN A 68 -1.76 4.91 -17.07
N LYS A 69 -1.53 6.18 -16.67
CA LYS A 69 -0.89 6.51 -15.38
C LYS A 69 -1.75 6.16 -14.16
N ASN A 70 -3.07 6.12 -14.30
CA ASN A 70 -3.97 5.79 -13.19
C ASN A 70 -3.90 4.29 -12.87
N GLU A 71 -3.74 3.44 -13.87
CA GLU A 71 -3.47 2.02 -13.68
C GLU A 71 -2.10 1.78 -13.01
N LEU A 72 -1.07 2.54 -13.40
CA LEU A 72 0.22 2.52 -12.71
C LEU A 72 0.07 2.96 -11.24
N ALA A 73 -0.65 4.05 -10.96
CA ALA A 73 -0.90 4.51 -9.60
C ALA A 73 -1.63 3.45 -8.76
N ALA A 74 -2.65 2.81 -9.33
CA ALA A 74 -3.33 1.68 -8.69
C ALA A 74 -2.38 0.51 -8.40
N ALA A 75 -1.52 0.14 -9.35
CA ALA A 75 -0.56 -0.95 -9.17
C ALA A 75 0.49 -0.65 -8.07
N ILE A 76 0.76 0.62 -7.77
CA ILE A 76 1.59 1.05 -6.65
C ILE A 76 0.83 0.92 -5.32
N LEU A 77 -0.47 1.23 -5.32
CA LEU A 77 -1.31 1.27 -4.11
C LEU A 77 -1.80 -0.11 -3.66
N LEU A 78 -2.15 -0.99 -4.59
CA LEU A 78 -2.77 -2.29 -4.29
C LEU A 78 -1.99 -3.13 -3.26
N PRO A 79 -0.65 -3.27 -3.34
CA PRO A 79 0.12 -4.05 -2.37
C PRO A 79 -0.02 -3.55 -0.92
N VAL A 80 -0.29 -2.25 -0.71
CA VAL A 80 -0.49 -1.69 0.64
C VAL A 80 -1.79 -2.19 1.25
N PHE A 81 -2.87 -2.21 0.47
CA PHE A 81 -4.16 -2.72 0.94
C PHE A 81 -4.09 -4.22 1.25
N ASP A 82 -3.41 -5.00 0.38
CA ASP A 82 -3.22 -6.44 0.59
C ASP A 82 -2.38 -6.69 1.86
N ALA A 83 -1.27 -5.98 2.03
CA ALA A 83 -0.43 -6.08 3.22
C ALA A 83 -1.18 -5.65 4.49
N GLY A 84 -1.97 -4.57 4.41
CA GLY A 84 -2.81 -4.10 5.51
C GLY A 84 -3.86 -5.12 5.91
N GLN A 85 -4.59 -5.70 4.96
CA GLN A 85 -5.56 -6.76 5.23
C GLN A 85 -4.89 -7.99 5.88
N ALA A 86 -3.73 -8.42 5.37
CA ALA A 86 -2.99 -9.53 5.93
C ALA A 86 -2.47 -9.25 7.36
N ALA A 87 -2.11 -8.00 7.67
CA ALA A 87 -1.71 -7.59 9.02
C ALA A 87 -2.91 -7.56 9.97
N LEU A 88 -4.03 -6.96 9.55
CA LEU A 88 -5.26 -6.92 10.35
C LEU A 88 -5.81 -8.32 10.65
N ALA A 89 -5.72 -9.25 9.70
CA ALA A 89 -6.15 -10.63 9.92
C ALA A 89 -5.39 -11.32 11.06
N LYS A 90 -4.15 -10.94 11.36
CA LYS A 90 -3.38 -11.46 12.49
C LYS A 90 -3.88 -10.95 13.85
N LEU A 91 -4.67 -9.89 13.85
CA LEU A 91 -5.26 -9.32 15.06
C LEU A 91 -6.61 -9.95 15.41
N GLU A 92 -7.22 -10.73 14.48
CA GLU A 92 -8.46 -11.42 14.73
C GLU A 92 -8.32 -12.43 15.89
N GLY A 93 -9.27 -12.41 16.81
CA GLY A 93 -9.26 -13.28 17.99
C GLY A 93 -8.33 -12.84 19.13
N LEU A 94 -7.60 -11.74 18.98
CA LEU A 94 -6.83 -11.17 20.09
C LEU A 94 -7.75 -10.47 21.12
N PRO A 95 -7.36 -10.41 22.41
CA PRO A 95 -8.04 -9.58 23.39
C PRO A 95 -8.07 -8.10 22.96
N PRO A 96 -9.11 -7.31 23.32
CA PRO A 96 -9.29 -5.92 22.86
C PRO A 96 -8.07 -5.02 23.03
N HIS A 97 -7.36 -5.08 24.17
CA HIS A 97 -6.17 -4.28 24.40
C HIS A 97 -5.00 -4.67 23.46
N LYS A 98 -4.85 -5.98 23.15
CA LYS A 98 -3.84 -6.45 22.21
C LYS A 98 -4.19 -6.10 20.77
N ALA A 99 -5.46 -6.12 20.43
CA ALA A 99 -5.93 -5.66 19.12
C ALA A 99 -5.68 -4.15 18.93
N ALA A 100 -5.85 -3.34 19.96
CA ALA A 100 -5.55 -1.89 19.94
C ALA A 100 -4.06 -1.61 19.74
N ASP A 101 -3.18 -2.28 20.49
CA ASP A 101 -1.73 -2.16 20.32
C ASP A 101 -1.30 -2.59 18.90
N GLY A 102 -1.76 -3.78 18.48
CA GLY A 102 -1.42 -4.35 17.18
C GLY A 102 -1.95 -3.53 16.00
N LEU A 103 -3.07 -2.81 16.17
CA LEU A 103 -3.57 -1.90 15.14
C LEU A 103 -2.58 -0.74 14.91
N ILE A 104 -2.04 -0.15 15.96
CA ILE A 104 -1.04 0.93 15.83
C ILE A 104 0.24 0.39 15.22
N ASP A 105 0.70 -0.79 15.66
CA ASP A 105 1.87 -1.46 15.07
C ASP A 105 1.67 -1.73 13.57
N THR A 106 0.47 -2.14 13.16
CA THR A 106 0.12 -2.34 11.74
C THR A 106 0.36 -1.08 10.91
N TYR A 107 -0.05 0.09 11.37
CA TYR A 107 0.19 1.35 10.66
C TYR A 107 1.69 1.70 10.57
N LEU A 108 2.44 1.48 11.65
CA LEU A 108 3.88 1.71 11.69
C LEU A 108 4.64 0.77 10.74
N ASP A 109 4.31 -0.52 10.75
CA ASP A 109 4.93 -1.53 9.86
C ASP A 109 4.63 -1.25 8.39
N LEU A 110 3.37 -0.88 8.06
CA LEU A 110 2.99 -0.47 6.71
C LEU A 110 3.76 0.77 6.27
N TRP A 111 3.98 1.73 7.17
CA TRP A 111 4.77 2.90 6.86
C TRP A 111 6.23 2.57 6.58
N GLN A 112 6.84 1.70 7.36
CA GLN A 112 8.23 1.29 7.14
C GLN A 112 8.41 0.56 5.79
N THR A 113 7.44 -0.27 5.41
CA THR A 113 7.56 -1.14 4.23
C THR A 113 6.99 -0.54 2.95
N HIS A 114 5.97 0.35 3.04
CA HIS A 114 5.20 0.86 1.91
C HIS A 114 5.07 2.39 1.88
N LYS A 115 6.01 3.10 2.48
CA LYS A 115 5.94 4.57 2.66
C LYS A 115 5.55 5.34 1.41
N ASN A 116 6.22 5.08 0.28
CA ASN A 116 5.96 5.81 -0.97
C ASN A 116 4.52 5.61 -1.47
N ALA A 117 4.00 4.39 -1.35
CA ALA A 117 2.60 4.11 -1.70
C ALA A 117 1.61 4.75 -0.72
N LEU A 118 1.91 4.72 0.59
CA LEU A 118 1.07 5.38 1.61
C LEU A 118 1.02 6.90 1.44
N LEU A 119 2.09 7.52 0.94
CA LEU A 119 2.08 8.94 0.59
C LEU A 119 1.07 9.27 -0.51
N LEU A 120 0.78 8.31 -1.40
CA LEU A 120 -0.21 8.49 -2.47
C LEU A 120 -1.65 8.37 -1.98
N THR A 121 -1.93 7.69 -0.85
CA THR A 121 -3.30 7.50 -0.36
C THR A 121 -4.04 8.82 -0.10
N GLY A 122 -3.32 9.89 0.25
CA GLY A 122 -3.89 11.21 0.48
C GLY A 122 -4.19 12.04 -0.77
N ILE A 123 -3.82 11.56 -1.96
CA ILE A 123 -3.96 12.25 -3.24
C ILE A 123 -4.70 11.41 -4.30
N ILE A 124 -5.37 10.34 -3.86
CA ILE A 124 -6.23 9.53 -4.71
C ILE A 124 -7.44 10.36 -5.12
N ASP A 125 -7.65 10.49 -6.41
CA ASP A 125 -8.78 11.18 -7.00
C ASP A 125 -9.84 10.20 -7.55
N SER A 126 -10.91 10.75 -8.13
CA SER A 126 -11.99 9.98 -8.72
C SER A 126 -11.59 9.16 -9.95
N GLU A 127 -10.44 9.45 -10.57
CA GLU A 127 -9.95 8.71 -11.73
C GLU A 127 -9.17 7.45 -11.33
N VAL A 128 -8.46 7.49 -10.20
CA VAL A 128 -7.69 6.34 -9.68
C VAL A 128 -8.55 5.43 -8.81
N PHE A 129 -9.49 6.01 -8.03
CA PHE A 129 -10.28 5.26 -7.06
C PHE A 129 -10.98 4.01 -7.63
N PRO A 130 -11.57 4.01 -8.84
CA PRO A 130 -12.21 2.82 -9.40
C PRO A 130 -11.30 1.61 -9.52
N TYR A 131 -9.99 1.82 -9.74
CA TYR A 131 -9.01 0.73 -9.87
C TYR A 131 -8.66 0.05 -8.54
N ILE A 132 -8.88 0.72 -7.41
CA ILE A 132 -8.53 0.25 -6.07
C ILE A 132 -9.74 0.03 -5.15
N ALA A 133 -10.94 0.38 -5.59
CA ALA A 133 -12.14 0.43 -4.76
C ALA A 133 -12.42 -0.89 -4.02
N SER A 134 -12.26 -2.02 -4.69
CA SER A 134 -12.48 -3.35 -4.10
C SER A 134 -11.56 -3.60 -2.91
N GLN A 135 -10.25 -3.38 -3.08
CA GLN A 135 -9.24 -3.60 -2.03
C GLN A 135 -9.36 -2.57 -0.91
N HIS A 136 -9.66 -1.32 -1.25
CA HIS A 136 -9.93 -0.27 -0.27
C HIS A 136 -11.15 -0.61 0.61
N HIS A 137 -12.24 -1.08 0.01
CA HIS A 137 -13.43 -1.49 0.76
C HIS A 137 -13.15 -2.72 1.62
N ALA A 138 -12.41 -3.72 1.10
CA ALA A 138 -12.03 -4.90 1.84
C ALA A 138 -11.12 -4.57 3.04
N PHE A 139 -10.16 -3.66 2.85
CA PHE A 139 -9.32 -3.15 3.94
C PHE A 139 -10.14 -2.44 5.02
N ASN A 140 -11.06 -1.54 4.64
CA ASN A 140 -11.92 -0.84 5.59
C ASN A 140 -12.84 -1.80 6.35
N ALA A 141 -13.36 -2.83 5.69
CA ALA A 141 -14.16 -3.87 6.34
C ALA A 141 -13.34 -4.68 7.36
N ALA A 142 -12.10 -5.03 7.03
CA ALA A 142 -11.18 -5.71 7.95
C ALA A 142 -10.83 -4.81 9.15
N LEU A 143 -10.54 -3.53 8.90
CA LEU A 143 -10.25 -2.55 9.94
C LEU A 143 -11.44 -2.36 10.88
N LEU A 144 -12.66 -2.24 10.33
CA LEU A 144 -13.89 -2.11 11.14
C LEU A 144 -14.08 -3.31 12.07
N LYS A 145 -13.82 -4.53 11.62
CA LYS A 145 -13.89 -5.74 12.48
C LYS A 145 -12.95 -5.64 13.68
N ILE A 146 -11.71 -5.19 13.47
CA ILE A 146 -10.75 -5.02 14.58
C ILE A 146 -11.23 -3.92 15.53
N LEU A 147 -11.76 -2.80 15.01
CA LEU A 147 -12.31 -1.74 15.83
C LEU A 147 -13.53 -2.22 16.67
N GLN A 148 -14.37 -3.08 16.12
CA GLN A 148 -15.48 -3.70 16.86
C GLN A 148 -14.99 -4.61 17.99
N VAL A 149 -13.88 -5.32 17.80
CA VAL A 149 -13.23 -6.06 18.89
C VAL A 149 -12.76 -5.11 20.00
N ILE A 150 -12.12 -4.00 19.64
CA ILE A 150 -11.65 -3.00 20.61
C ILE A 150 -12.83 -2.33 21.33
N GLU A 151 -13.92 -2.03 20.61
CA GLU A 151 -15.17 -1.49 21.16
C GLU A 151 -15.80 -2.43 22.18
N SER A 152 -15.82 -3.75 21.91
CA SER A 152 -16.38 -4.74 22.83
C SER A 152 -15.67 -4.78 24.19
N GLY A 153 -14.43 -4.29 24.26
CA GLY A 153 -13.68 -4.11 25.50
C GLY A 153 -13.86 -2.75 26.16
N ASP A 154 -14.78 -1.91 25.66
CA ASP A 154 -15.02 -0.53 26.13
C ASP A 154 -13.77 0.36 26.05
N LEU A 155 -12.89 0.10 25.10
CA LEU A 155 -11.59 0.81 24.98
C LEU A 155 -11.64 2.01 24.02
N LEU A 156 -12.64 2.09 23.11
CA LEU A 156 -12.69 3.20 22.15
C LEU A 156 -13.11 4.50 22.83
N ARG A 157 -12.35 5.57 22.56
CA ARG A 157 -12.57 6.92 23.15
C ARG A 157 -13.95 7.49 22.84
N ASN A 158 -14.43 7.28 21.61
CA ASN A 158 -15.74 7.78 21.15
C ASN A 158 -16.87 6.74 21.24
N ASN A 159 -16.62 5.57 21.83
CA ASN A 159 -17.57 4.45 21.99
C ASN A 159 -18.22 4.00 20.67
N SER A 160 -17.55 4.11 19.54
CA SER A 160 -18.03 3.64 18.23
C SER A 160 -16.88 3.23 17.33
N ALA A 161 -16.95 1.99 16.83
CA ALA A 161 -16.02 1.47 15.84
C ALA A 161 -16.10 2.26 14.53
N GLU A 162 -17.30 2.61 14.06
CA GLU A 162 -17.54 3.37 12.84
C GLU A 162 -16.96 4.78 12.92
N LEU A 163 -17.20 5.52 14.00
CA LEU A 163 -16.63 6.86 14.20
C LEU A 163 -15.10 6.78 14.34
N THR A 164 -14.58 5.74 14.99
CA THR A 164 -13.13 5.54 15.09
C THR A 164 -12.53 5.25 13.71
N LEU A 165 -13.21 4.47 12.86
CA LEU A 165 -12.78 4.25 11.47
C LEU A 165 -12.68 5.58 10.70
N GLU A 166 -13.66 6.47 10.83
CA GLU A 166 -13.63 7.80 10.21
C GLU A 166 -12.46 8.65 10.72
N VAL A 167 -12.20 8.63 12.04
CA VAL A 167 -11.03 9.32 12.64
C VAL A 167 -9.74 8.75 12.04
N LEU A 168 -9.58 7.42 11.99
CA LEU A 168 -8.39 6.79 11.44
C LEU A 168 -8.19 7.11 9.95
N ALA A 169 -9.25 7.14 9.17
CA ALA A 169 -9.20 7.52 7.76
C ALA A 169 -8.67 8.94 7.54
N LYS A 170 -8.89 9.85 8.51
CA LYS A 170 -8.45 11.26 8.45
C LYS A 170 -7.12 11.53 9.15
N THR A 171 -6.67 10.66 10.04
CA THR A 171 -5.51 10.93 10.91
C THR A 171 -4.40 9.89 10.79
N GLY A 172 -4.70 8.63 10.50
CA GLY A 172 -3.73 7.54 10.53
C GLY A 172 -2.50 7.79 9.66
N ILE A 173 -2.68 7.94 8.36
CA ILE A 173 -1.55 8.24 7.44
C ILE A 173 -1.07 9.69 7.55
N PRO A 174 -1.95 10.73 7.66
CA PRO A 174 -1.50 12.10 7.86
C PRO A 174 -0.56 12.30 9.05
N LEU A 175 -0.78 11.66 10.18
CA LEU A 175 0.13 11.74 11.34
C LEU A 175 1.50 11.13 11.04
N LEU A 176 1.55 10.00 10.34
CA LEU A 176 2.82 9.41 9.90
C LEU A 176 3.60 10.36 8.98
N ARG A 177 2.90 11.08 8.09
CA ARG A 177 3.53 12.11 7.23
C ARG A 177 4.10 13.28 8.03
N ILE A 178 3.36 13.75 9.03
CA ILE A 178 3.79 14.88 9.90
C ILE A 178 5.05 14.48 10.68
N TYR A 179 5.07 13.28 11.25
CA TYR A 179 6.18 12.84 12.11
C TYR A 179 7.35 12.20 11.37
N ASN A 180 7.23 11.95 10.06
CA ASN A 180 8.14 11.17 9.24
C ASN A 180 9.64 11.51 9.39
N ASN A 181 9.97 12.77 9.58
CA ASN A 181 11.36 13.24 9.71
C ASN A 181 11.75 13.54 11.16
N HIS A 182 10.98 13.06 12.13
CA HIS A 182 11.23 13.33 13.54
C HIS A 182 11.97 12.15 14.18
N ASP A 183 12.99 12.42 15.00
CA ASP A 183 13.82 11.39 15.66
C ASP A 183 13.02 10.41 16.54
N HIS A 184 11.82 10.83 16.99
CA HIS A 184 10.92 10.03 17.82
C HIS A 184 9.59 9.71 17.13
N MET A 185 9.60 9.55 15.80
CA MET A 185 8.40 9.39 14.98
C MET A 185 7.46 8.29 15.51
N GLU A 186 7.98 7.09 15.79
CA GLU A 186 7.16 5.96 16.26
C GLU A 186 6.47 6.27 17.60
N ARG A 187 7.20 6.85 18.55
CA ARG A 187 6.65 7.23 19.87
C ARG A 187 5.55 8.30 19.71
N LEU A 188 5.85 9.36 18.96
CA LEU A 188 4.89 10.46 18.73
C LEU A 188 3.63 9.96 18.03
N TYR A 189 3.80 9.09 17.03
CA TYR A 189 2.67 8.48 16.33
C TYR A 189 1.82 7.63 17.28
N ARG A 190 2.43 6.73 18.05
CA ARG A 190 1.74 5.88 19.02
C ARG A 190 0.98 6.69 20.06
N GLU A 191 1.62 7.67 20.68
CA GLU A 191 1.00 8.56 21.68
C GLU A 191 -0.20 9.30 21.09
N SER A 192 -0.07 9.85 19.87
CA SER A 192 -1.15 10.56 19.19
C SER A 192 -2.31 9.63 18.82
N MET A 193 -2.03 8.45 18.29
CA MET A 193 -3.05 7.47 17.92
C MET A 193 -3.81 6.98 19.15
N LEU A 194 -3.12 6.65 20.25
CA LEU A 194 -3.76 6.29 21.51
C LEU A 194 -4.65 7.43 22.03
N ALA A 195 -4.13 8.66 22.05
CA ALA A 195 -4.89 9.82 22.50
C ALA A 195 -6.15 10.08 21.68
N LEU A 196 -6.13 9.79 20.38
CA LEU A 196 -7.27 10.00 19.48
C LEU A 196 -8.31 8.87 19.54
N THR A 197 -7.87 7.63 19.76
CA THR A 197 -8.72 6.47 19.51
C THR A 197 -9.05 5.64 20.76
N ILE A 198 -8.19 5.66 21.79
CA ILE A 198 -8.31 4.78 22.96
C ILE A 198 -8.59 5.61 24.24
N LYS A 199 -9.42 5.08 25.12
CA LYS A 199 -9.62 5.63 26.47
C LYS A 199 -8.34 5.42 27.29
N VAL A 200 -7.95 6.45 28.04
CA VAL A 200 -6.86 6.42 29.02
C VAL A 200 -7.44 6.07 30.39
#